data_c3437354ed37238566f4205cbbc70176
#
_entry.id   c3437354ed37238566f4205cbbc70176
#
_cell.length_a   1.000
_cell.length_b   1.000
_cell.length_c   1.000
_cell.angle_alpha   90.00
_cell.angle_beta   90.00
_cell.angle_gamma   90.00
#
_symmetry.space_group_name_H-M   'P 1'
#
loop_
_entity.id
_entity.type
_entity.pdbx_description
1 polymer ?
#
loop_
_entity_poly.entity_id
_entity_poly.type
_entity_poly.pdbx_seq_one_letter_code
_entity_poly.pdbx_strand_id
1 'polypeptide(L)'
;MKLRVKQEVLTMKDKIIGLLKSPVLGMLIFLSVVLTFSLTSSFGQNEDSETAGKFAVAAVSAAADIVNDELTTCPVTTCTTTTTTVTTTIATTTSPYEVIQPDRYAGTSPNSAFYQDRLAVAGDSLALGFCYYGFVPKMHNIAADSVSMWNLDYFTFNHGNGELGMVDSIEEIRPRLLYISVGMNDVNMNSSEKYVNRYREVIDEIMKRMPEINIVVAGITPVCSDCTVVKNSIIREYNTALEKMVKDMDSPQVIYFDAYSVVCDDKQNLRDEYSSGDGMHIYIPCYNDILTALFDFLDKTDFKKRLGG
;
A
#
# COMPACT_ATOMS: atom_id res chain seq x y z
N MET A 1 -23.64 36.70 32.04
CA MET A 1 -22.79 35.59 32.49
C MET A 1 -23.05 34.27 31.75
N LYS A 2 -24.30 33.80 31.61
CA LYS A 2 -24.63 32.53 30.93
C LYS A 2 -24.25 32.45 29.45
N LEU A 3 -24.36 33.55 28.69
CA LEU A 3 -23.99 33.54 27.23
C LEU A 3 -22.47 33.40 27.00
N ARG A 4 -21.65 34.02 27.86
CA ARG A 4 -20.20 33.98 27.72
C ARG A 4 -19.64 32.56 28.01
N VAL A 5 -20.18 31.89 29.03
CA VAL A 5 -19.82 30.50 29.37
C VAL A 5 -20.21 29.54 28.23
N LYS A 6 -21.39 29.76 27.59
CA LYS A 6 -21.83 28.93 26.47
C LYS A 6 -20.92 29.07 25.24
N GLN A 7 -20.42 30.26 25.00
CA GLN A 7 -19.50 30.56 23.90
C GLN A 7 -18.10 29.96 24.12
N GLU A 8 -17.61 30.02 25.38
CA GLU A 8 -16.34 29.39 25.75
C GLU A 8 -16.40 27.85 25.67
N VAL A 9 -17.52 27.25 26.07
CA VAL A 9 -17.72 25.80 25.94
C VAL A 9 -17.80 25.35 24.47
N LEU A 10 -18.45 26.15 23.58
CA LEU A 10 -18.47 25.88 22.14
C LEU A 10 -17.07 25.92 21.53
N THR A 11 -16.30 26.96 21.85
CA THR A 11 -14.93 27.12 21.36
C THR A 11 -14.00 26.03 21.85
N MET A 12 -14.23 25.53 23.07
CA MET A 12 -13.47 24.42 23.63
C MET A 12 -13.82 23.09 22.97
N LYS A 13 -15.10 22.88 22.66
CA LYS A 13 -15.58 21.71 21.91
C LYS A 13 -14.97 21.65 20.50
N ASP A 14 -14.93 22.77 19.78
CA ASP A 14 -14.34 22.86 18.44
C ASP A 14 -12.81 22.60 18.47
N LYS A 15 -12.12 23.07 19.49
CA LYS A 15 -10.70 22.79 19.70
C LYS A 15 -10.43 21.31 20.00
N ILE A 16 -11.28 20.67 20.81
CA ILE A 16 -11.17 19.23 21.12
C ILE A 16 -11.44 18.39 19.89
N ILE A 17 -12.46 18.74 19.09
CA ILE A 17 -12.77 18.05 17.81
C ILE A 17 -11.63 18.24 16.81
N GLY A 18 -11.02 19.43 16.73
CA GLY A 18 -9.83 19.68 15.91
C GLY A 18 -8.61 18.86 16.36
N LEU A 19 -8.43 18.67 17.66
CA LEU A 19 -7.37 17.84 18.22
C LEU A 19 -7.58 16.34 17.91
N LEU A 20 -8.83 15.86 17.98
CA LEU A 20 -9.20 14.47 17.69
C LEU A 20 -9.04 14.12 16.18
N LYS A 21 -9.12 15.13 15.30
CA LYS A 21 -8.86 14.98 13.85
C LYS A 21 -7.37 15.12 13.50
N SER A 22 -6.50 15.36 14.46
CA SER A 22 -5.06 15.45 14.23
C SER A 22 -4.46 14.05 14.04
N PRO A 23 -3.75 13.80 12.94
CA PRO A 23 -3.06 12.53 12.73
C PRO A 23 -2.03 12.23 13.83
N VAL A 24 -1.52 13.28 14.50
CA VAL A 24 -0.59 13.17 15.64
C VAL A 24 -1.27 12.53 16.86
N LEU A 25 -2.53 12.87 17.13
CA LEU A 25 -3.25 12.27 18.26
C LEU A 25 -3.62 10.80 17.99
N GLY A 26 -4.00 10.48 16.76
CA GLY A 26 -4.19 9.07 16.32
C GLY A 26 -2.93 8.25 16.52
N MET A 27 -1.77 8.80 16.14
CA MET A 27 -0.46 8.17 16.33
C MET A 27 -0.09 8.01 17.81
N LEU A 28 -0.39 8.99 18.67
CA LEU A 28 -0.15 8.92 20.11
C LEU A 28 -1.02 7.88 20.80
N ILE A 29 -2.29 7.76 20.40
CA ILE A 29 -3.22 6.73 20.89
C ILE A 29 -2.72 5.35 20.46
N PHE A 30 -2.31 5.18 19.20
CA PHE A 30 -1.74 3.94 18.70
C PHE A 30 -0.44 3.56 19.45
N LEU A 31 0.46 4.52 19.66
CA LEU A 31 1.69 4.30 20.42
C LEU A 31 1.41 3.89 21.88
N SER A 32 0.39 4.48 22.53
CA SER A 32 0.01 4.13 23.90
C SER A 32 -0.56 2.70 23.98
N VAL A 33 -1.35 2.27 23.00
CA VAL A 33 -1.89 0.91 22.92
C VAL A 33 -0.77 -0.12 22.68
N VAL A 34 0.17 0.18 21.78
CA VAL A 34 1.34 -0.67 21.52
C VAL A 34 2.25 -0.76 22.74
N LEU A 35 2.47 0.36 23.45
CA LEU A 35 3.29 0.38 24.68
C LEU A 35 2.65 -0.41 25.82
N THR A 36 1.32 -0.34 25.97
CA THR A 36 0.58 -1.11 26.97
C THR A 36 0.63 -2.60 26.66
N PHE A 37 0.51 -2.98 25.38
CA PHE A 37 0.60 -4.36 24.94
C PHE A 37 2.02 -4.94 25.13
N SER A 38 3.07 -4.16 24.85
CA SER A 38 4.47 -4.56 25.09
C SER A 38 4.79 -4.73 26.57
N LEU A 39 4.22 -3.89 27.44
CA LEU A 39 4.42 -3.98 28.89
C LEU A 39 3.67 -5.18 29.50
N THR A 40 2.47 -5.54 28.98
CA THR A 40 1.72 -6.70 29.47
C THR A 40 2.32 -8.03 28.99
N SER A 41 2.94 -8.06 27.83
CA SER A 41 3.66 -9.27 27.33
C SER A 41 5.01 -9.52 28.02
N SER A 42 5.58 -8.51 28.71
CA SER A 42 6.83 -8.66 29.49
C SER A 42 6.63 -9.13 30.92
N PHE A 43 5.42 -9.13 31.45
CA PHE A 43 5.09 -9.58 32.78
C PHE A 43 4.14 -10.77 32.76
N GLY A 44 4.71 -11.97 32.70
CA GLY A 44 4.19 -13.20 33.29
C GLY A 44 3.02 -13.87 32.59
N GLN A 45 3.25 -15.12 32.24
CA GLN A 45 2.23 -16.13 31.97
C GLN A 45 1.28 -16.25 33.18
N ASN A 46 0.03 -15.75 33.03
CA ASN A 46 -1.12 -16.22 33.79
C ASN A 46 -2.43 -15.95 32.99
N GLU A 47 -3.43 -16.75 33.25
CA GLU A 47 -4.64 -17.05 32.48
C GLU A 47 -5.62 -15.93 32.10
N ASP A 48 -5.28 -14.65 32.25
CA ASP A 48 -6.19 -13.52 32.00
C ASP A 48 -6.01 -12.80 30.66
N SER A 49 -5.23 -13.37 29.72
CA SER A 49 -4.93 -12.70 28.42
C SER A 49 -6.14 -12.64 27.46
N GLU A 50 -7.09 -13.57 27.59
CA GLU A 50 -8.27 -13.61 26.71
C GLU A 50 -9.27 -12.46 26.99
N THR A 51 -9.34 -12.03 28.24
CA THR A 51 -10.25 -10.94 28.65
C THR A 51 -9.70 -9.58 28.20
N ALA A 52 -8.40 -9.35 28.28
CA ALA A 52 -7.76 -8.09 27.86
C ALA A 52 -7.86 -7.89 26.34
N GLY A 53 -7.74 -8.96 25.54
CA GLY A 53 -7.92 -8.92 24.09
C GLY A 53 -9.35 -8.55 23.66
N LYS A 54 -10.36 -9.05 24.38
CA LYS A 54 -11.78 -8.73 24.11
C LYS A 54 -12.12 -7.28 24.43
N PHE A 55 -11.52 -6.68 25.47
CA PHE A 55 -11.71 -5.25 25.79
C PHE A 55 -11.04 -4.33 24.76
N ALA A 56 -9.88 -4.69 24.25
CA ALA A 56 -9.19 -3.90 23.22
C ALA A 56 -9.97 -3.87 21.89
N VAL A 57 -10.49 -5.02 21.45
CA VAL A 57 -11.33 -5.12 20.24
C VAL A 57 -12.64 -4.36 20.41
N ALA A 58 -13.29 -4.43 21.57
CA ALA A 58 -14.51 -3.69 21.86
C ALA A 58 -14.30 -2.17 21.87
N ALA A 59 -13.15 -1.69 22.38
CA ALA A 59 -12.83 -0.27 22.39
C ALA A 59 -12.56 0.29 20.99
N VAL A 60 -11.93 -0.47 20.11
CA VAL A 60 -11.69 -0.10 18.70
C VAL A 60 -13.01 -0.10 17.92
N SER A 61 -13.88 -1.08 18.13
CA SER A 61 -15.21 -1.14 17.50
C SER A 61 -16.09 0.04 17.92
N ALA A 62 -16.13 0.38 19.23
CA ALA A 62 -16.90 1.51 19.74
C ALA A 62 -16.38 2.86 19.19
N ALA A 63 -15.10 3.00 18.93
CA ALA A 63 -14.52 4.21 18.33
C ALA A 63 -14.90 4.34 16.84
N ALA A 64 -14.99 3.23 16.11
CA ALA A 64 -15.44 3.21 14.72
C ALA A 64 -16.93 3.55 14.57
N ASP A 65 -17.79 3.08 15.49
CA ASP A 65 -19.22 3.38 15.49
C ASP A 65 -19.51 4.87 15.75
N ILE A 66 -18.72 5.54 16.59
CA ILE A 66 -18.86 6.99 16.87
C ILE A 66 -18.53 7.84 15.62
N VAL A 67 -17.62 7.38 14.77
CA VAL A 67 -17.25 8.08 13.53
C VAL A 67 -18.32 7.94 12.45
N ASN A 68 -19.05 6.84 12.41
CA ASN A 68 -20.08 6.58 11.40
C ASN A 68 -21.43 7.25 11.71
N ASP A 69 -21.76 7.51 12.98
CA ASP A 69 -23.08 8.06 13.37
C ASP A 69 -23.20 9.59 13.11
N GLU A 70 -22.09 10.34 12.99
CA GLU A 70 -22.11 11.78 12.68
C GLU A 70 -22.29 12.13 11.18
N LEU A 71 -22.32 11.14 10.27
CA LEU A 71 -22.46 11.37 8.82
C LEU A 71 -23.92 11.34 8.30
N THR A 72 -24.91 11.09 9.16
CA THR A 72 -26.29 10.79 8.69
C THR A 72 -27.34 11.86 8.98
N THR A 73 -27.02 13.02 9.54
CA THR A 73 -28.06 14.05 9.83
C THR A 73 -27.68 15.42 9.31
N CYS A 74 -28.11 15.71 8.07
CA CYS A 74 -28.30 17.09 7.60
C CYS A 74 -29.78 17.31 7.24
N PRO A 75 -30.45 18.33 7.79
CA PRO A 75 -31.85 18.62 7.45
C PRO A 75 -31.97 19.30 6.08
N VAL A 76 -32.92 18.80 5.29
CA VAL A 76 -33.32 19.40 4.00
C VAL A 76 -34.07 20.72 4.27
N THR A 77 -33.47 21.84 3.85
CA THR A 77 -34.16 23.12 3.77
C THR A 77 -34.52 23.40 2.32
N THR A 78 -35.81 23.43 2.04
CA THR A 78 -36.38 23.77 0.73
C THR A 78 -36.17 25.24 0.47
N CYS A 79 -35.48 25.62 -0.62
CA CYS A 79 -35.39 26.98 -1.09
C CYS A 79 -35.81 27.08 -2.55
N THR A 80 -36.65 28.08 -2.83
CA THR A 80 -37.39 28.35 -4.05
C THR A 80 -36.49 28.84 -5.18
N THR A 81 -36.76 28.40 -6.38
CA THR A 81 -36.05 28.57 -7.64
C THR A 81 -35.99 30.03 -8.11
N THR A 82 -34.80 30.52 -8.45
CA THR A 82 -34.62 31.61 -9.44
C THR A 82 -33.62 31.13 -10.48
N THR A 83 -34.09 31.02 -11.72
CA THR A 83 -33.31 30.47 -12.83
C THR A 83 -32.30 31.53 -13.33
N THR A 84 -31.04 31.35 -13.01
CA THR A 84 -29.95 32.05 -13.70
C THR A 84 -29.09 30.98 -14.36
N THR A 85 -29.06 30.97 -15.69
CA THR A 85 -28.24 30.05 -16.48
C THR A 85 -26.77 30.39 -16.29
N VAL A 86 -26.12 29.74 -15.34
CA VAL A 86 -24.68 29.74 -15.19
C VAL A 86 -24.18 28.45 -15.83
N THR A 87 -23.39 28.55 -16.88
CA THR A 87 -22.68 27.45 -17.47
C THR A 87 -21.63 26.98 -16.44
N THR A 88 -22.03 26.05 -15.56
CA THR A 88 -21.13 25.43 -14.61
C THR A 88 -20.34 24.37 -15.36
N THR A 89 -19.07 24.64 -15.63
CA THR A 89 -18.11 23.60 -15.96
C THR A 89 -18.06 22.71 -14.75
N ILE A 90 -18.70 21.54 -14.82
CA ILE A 90 -18.61 20.50 -13.78
C ILE A 90 -17.16 20.02 -13.83
N ALA A 91 -16.34 20.45 -12.89
CA ALA A 91 -15.10 19.77 -12.59
C ALA A 91 -15.48 18.40 -12.04
N THR A 92 -15.44 17.40 -12.90
CA THR A 92 -15.59 16.01 -12.51
C THR A 92 -14.38 15.68 -11.63
N THR A 93 -14.56 15.68 -10.32
CA THR A 93 -13.59 15.09 -9.38
C THR A 93 -13.63 13.60 -9.60
N THR A 94 -12.90 13.14 -10.62
CA THR A 94 -12.62 11.70 -10.79
C THR A 94 -11.79 11.27 -9.60
N SER A 95 -12.26 10.25 -8.89
CA SER A 95 -11.49 9.56 -7.86
C SER A 95 -10.13 9.17 -8.45
N PRO A 96 -8.99 9.45 -7.79
CA PRO A 96 -7.67 9.08 -8.30
C PRO A 96 -7.50 7.57 -8.51
N TYR A 97 -8.45 6.77 -8.04
CA TYR A 97 -8.47 5.31 -8.16
C TYR A 97 -9.22 4.78 -9.40
N GLU A 98 -9.89 5.64 -10.18
CA GLU A 98 -10.80 5.17 -11.25
C GLU A 98 -10.24 5.30 -12.66
N VAL A 99 -9.15 6.02 -12.86
CA VAL A 99 -8.64 6.30 -14.21
C VAL A 99 -7.15 5.99 -14.29
N ILE A 100 -6.81 4.99 -15.11
CA ILE A 100 -5.46 4.90 -15.66
C ILE A 100 -5.26 6.17 -16.49
N GLN A 101 -4.22 6.93 -16.17
CA GLN A 101 -3.84 8.09 -16.97
C GLN A 101 -2.75 7.67 -17.96
N PRO A 102 -3.08 7.30 -19.18
CA PRO A 102 -2.14 6.74 -20.14
C PRO A 102 -1.01 7.70 -20.51
N ASP A 103 -1.21 8.98 -20.32
CA ASP A 103 -0.25 10.06 -20.54
C ASP A 103 0.73 10.26 -19.36
N ARG A 104 0.49 9.65 -18.20
CA ARG A 104 1.45 9.66 -17.08
C ARG A 104 2.64 8.74 -17.29
N TYR A 105 2.44 7.71 -18.09
CA TYR A 105 3.46 6.75 -18.37
C TYR A 105 4.05 7.00 -19.77
N ALA A 106 5.21 7.61 -19.79
CA ALA A 106 5.97 7.89 -21.03
C ALA A 106 7.05 6.82 -21.28
N GLY A 107 6.66 5.54 -21.13
CA GLY A 107 7.60 4.43 -21.29
C GLY A 107 8.25 4.37 -22.66
N THR A 108 9.49 3.89 -22.72
CA THR A 108 10.27 3.74 -23.95
C THR A 108 9.99 2.41 -24.66
N SER A 109 9.48 1.40 -23.92
CA SER A 109 9.12 0.13 -24.50
C SER A 109 7.98 0.28 -25.53
N PRO A 110 8.14 -0.24 -26.76
CA PRO A 110 7.05 -0.27 -27.75
C PRO A 110 5.90 -1.19 -27.31
N ASN A 111 6.09 -1.98 -26.25
CA ASN A 111 5.12 -2.92 -25.71
C ASN A 111 4.48 -2.43 -24.41
N SER A 112 4.68 -1.18 -24.00
CA SER A 112 4.19 -0.64 -22.74
C SER A 112 2.68 -0.86 -22.54
N ALA A 113 1.86 -0.52 -23.53
CA ALA A 113 0.41 -0.74 -23.47
C ALA A 113 0.04 -2.22 -23.33
N PHE A 114 0.79 -3.11 -24.00
CA PHE A 114 0.57 -4.55 -23.91
C PHE A 114 0.83 -5.10 -22.50
N TYR A 115 1.91 -4.65 -21.84
CA TYR A 115 2.21 -5.04 -20.46
C TYR A 115 1.25 -4.41 -19.47
N GLN A 116 0.95 -3.13 -19.62
CA GLN A 116 0.07 -2.40 -18.71
C GLN A 116 -1.35 -2.97 -18.67
N ASP A 117 -1.89 -3.40 -19.82
CA ASP A 117 -3.21 -4.04 -19.93
C ASP A 117 -3.30 -5.38 -19.14
N ARG A 118 -2.17 -6.02 -18.90
CA ARG A 118 -2.08 -7.34 -18.24
C ARG A 118 -1.58 -7.28 -16.81
N LEU A 119 -1.13 -6.11 -16.38
CA LEU A 119 -0.47 -5.89 -15.10
C LEU A 119 -1.47 -5.80 -13.96
N ALA A 120 -1.24 -6.61 -12.93
CA ALA A 120 -1.74 -6.36 -11.59
C ALA A 120 -0.57 -6.15 -10.62
N VAL A 121 -0.80 -5.39 -9.57
CA VAL A 121 0.18 -5.06 -8.55
C VAL A 121 -0.29 -5.57 -7.19
N ALA A 122 0.59 -6.28 -6.50
CA ALA A 122 0.35 -6.75 -5.14
C ALA A 122 1.47 -6.25 -4.20
N GLY A 123 1.10 -5.84 -2.99
CA GLY A 123 2.15 -5.43 -2.06
C GLY A 123 1.75 -4.53 -0.91
N ASP A 124 2.73 -3.75 -0.45
CA ASP A 124 2.62 -2.80 0.65
C ASP A 124 2.21 -1.39 0.20
N SER A 125 2.42 -0.37 1.04
CA SER A 125 2.08 1.03 0.73
C SER A 125 2.79 1.56 -0.52
N LEU A 126 4.01 1.08 -0.82
CA LEU A 126 4.73 1.47 -2.03
C LEU A 126 4.08 0.88 -3.28
N ALA A 127 3.60 -0.36 -3.21
CA ALA A 127 2.83 -0.98 -4.27
C ALA A 127 1.45 -0.32 -4.45
N LEU A 128 0.78 0.05 -3.35
CA LEU A 128 -0.49 0.78 -3.36
C LEU A 128 -0.39 2.10 -4.14
N GLY A 129 0.74 2.76 -4.10
CA GLY A 129 0.98 4.01 -4.80
C GLY A 129 0.81 3.91 -6.33
N PHE A 130 1.04 2.76 -6.97
CA PHE A 130 0.72 2.58 -8.39
C PHE A 130 -0.76 2.82 -8.69
N CYS A 131 -1.66 2.37 -7.82
CA CYS A 131 -3.08 2.63 -7.94
C CYS A 131 -3.43 4.06 -7.50
N TYR A 132 -2.88 4.51 -6.38
CA TYR A 132 -3.13 5.83 -5.82
C TYR A 132 -2.83 6.96 -6.82
N TYR A 133 -1.74 6.83 -7.56
CA TYR A 133 -1.33 7.81 -8.58
C TYR A 133 -1.88 7.50 -9.99
N GLY A 134 -2.72 6.48 -10.16
CA GLY A 134 -3.45 6.21 -11.39
C GLY A 134 -2.62 5.50 -12.48
N PHE A 135 -1.56 4.78 -12.11
CA PHE A 135 -0.79 3.92 -13.03
C PHE A 135 -1.44 2.54 -13.22
N VAL A 136 -2.15 2.04 -12.21
CA VAL A 136 -2.83 0.74 -12.23
C VAL A 136 -4.27 0.94 -11.76
N PRO A 137 -5.28 0.34 -12.43
CA PRO A 137 -6.67 0.48 -12.03
C PRO A 137 -6.92 -0.21 -10.68
N LYS A 138 -7.89 0.27 -9.93
CA LYS A 138 -8.26 -0.28 -8.62
C LYS A 138 -8.53 -1.79 -8.67
N MET A 139 -9.15 -2.28 -9.73
CA MET A 139 -9.45 -3.70 -9.91
C MET A 139 -8.19 -4.58 -10.04
N HIS A 140 -7.05 -4.01 -10.41
CA HIS A 140 -5.77 -4.70 -10.54
C HIS A 140 -4.81 -4.40 -9.38
N ASN A 141 -5.30 -3.76 -8.32
CA ASN A 141 -4.51 -3.43 -7.15
C ASN A 141 -4.82 -4.35 -5.98
N ILE A 142 -3.82 -5.10 -5.53
CA ILE A 142 -3.86 -6.02 -4.38
C ILE A 142 -2.82 -5.56 -3.37
N ALA A 143 -2.82 -4.28 -3.07
CA ALA A 143 -1.87 -3.66 -2.17
C ALA A 143 -2.58 -2.82 -1.12
N ALA A 144 -2.00 -2.74 0.07
CA ALA A 144 -2.51 -1.94 1.17
C ALA A 144 -1.37 -1.43 2.06
N ASP A 145 -1.67 -0.37 2.84
CA ASP A 145 -0.72 0.15 3.83
C ASP A 145 -0.36 -0.92 4.85
N SER A 146 0.89 -0.89 5.32
CA SER A 146 1.40 -1.75 6.40
C SER A 146 1.43 -3.26 6.10
N VAL A 147 1.15 -3.69 4.88
CA VAL A 147 1.32 -5.09 4.47
C VAL A 147 2.80 -5.48 4.54
N SER A 148 3.06 -6.66 5.07
CA SER A 148 4.37 -7.31 5.11
C SER A 148 4.19 -8.82 4.87
N MET A 149 5.25 -9.53 4.54
CA MET A 149 5.19 -11.01 4.47
C MET A 149 4.84 -11.63 5.81
N TRP A 150 5.18 -10.96 6.90
CA TRP A 150 4.88 -11.41 8.26
C TRP A 150 3.40 -11.34 8.63
N ASN A 151 2.68 -10.31 8.18
CA ASN A 151 1.29 -10.07 8.57
C ASN A 151 0.29 -10.31 7.44
N LEU A 152 0.73 -10.83 6.29
CA LEU A 152 -0.05 -10.95 5.06
C LEU A 152 -1.39 -11.67 5.26
N ASP A 153 -1.42 -12.69 6.12
CA ASP A 153 -2.60 -13.52 6.38
C ASP A 153 -3.71 -12.77 7.15
N TYR A 154 -3.42 -11.58 7.68
CA TYR A 154 -4.39 -10.72 8.38
C TYR A 154 -4.98 -9.62 7.50
N PHE A 155 -4.49 -9.49 6.26
CA PHE A 155 -4.98 -8.47 5.33
C PHE A 155 -6.00 -9.04 4.35
N THR A 156 -7.03 -8.24 4.08
CA THR A 156 -7.99 -8.49 3.02
C THR A 156 -8.02 -7.32 2.04
N PHE A 157 -8.38 -7.62 0.79
CA PHE A 157 -8.42 -6.68 -0.32
C PHE A 157 -9.80 -6.73 -0.96
N ASN A 158 -10.38 -5.58 -1.28
CA ASN A 158 -11.73 -5.50 -1.85
C ASN A 158 -11.68 -5.08 -3.31
N HIS A 159 -12.08 -5.99 -4.20
CA HIS A 159 -12.15 -5.78 -5.65
C HIS A 159 -13.61 -5.74 -6.17
N GLY A 160 -14.59 -5.58 -5.27
CA GLY A 160 -16.00 -5.50 -5.61
C GLY A 160 -16.82 -6.75 -5.32
N ASN A 161 -16.19 -7.91 -5.08
CA ASN A 161 -16.87 -9.18 -4.78
C ASN A 161 -16.73 -9.62 -3.31
N GLY A 162 -16.31 -8.71 -2.44
CA GLY A 162 -16.06 -8.99 -1.03
C GLY A 162 -14.58 -8.80 -0.67
N GLU A 163 -14.26 -9.15 0.57
CA GLU A 163 -12.91 -9.03 1.10
C GLU A 163 -12.21 -10.38 1.06
N LEU A 164 -11.10 -10.46 0.32
CA LEU A 164 -10.33 -11.68 0.08
C LEU A 164 -8.88 -11.49 0.51
N GLY A 165 -8.22 -12.55 0.97
CA GLY A 165 -6.78 -12.56 1.19
C GLY A 165 -5.99 -12.30 -0.10
N MET A 166 -4.69 -12.02 0.00
CA MET A 166 -3.88 -11.66 -1.18
C MET A 166 -3.94 -12.73 -2.28
N VAL A 167 -3.71 -13.99 -1.95
CA VAL A 167 -3.69 -15.09 -2.94
C VAL A 167 -5.08 -15.31 -3.56
N ASP A 168 -6.14 -15.23 -2.75
CA ASP A 168 -7.52 -15.36 -3.23
C ASP A 168 -7.90 -14.18 -4.15
N SER A 169 -7.45 -12.96 -3.82
CA SER A 169 -7.63 -11.77 -4.65
C SER A 169 -6.93 -11.91 -6.01
N ILE A 170 -5.68 -12.41 -6.02
CA ILE A 170 -4.94 -12.67 -7.25
C ILE A 170 -5.66 -13.74 -8.09
N GLU A 171 -6.15 -14.82 -7.47
CA GLU A 171 -6.90 -15.87 -8.15
C GLU A 171 -8.21 -15.34 -8.76
N GLU A 172 -8.91 -14.42 -8.09
CA GLU A 172 -10.13 -13.80 -8.59
C GLU A 172 -9.87 -12.90 -9.80
N ILE A 173 -8.84 -12.05 -9.73
CA ILE A 173 -8.48 -11.12 -10.82
C ILE A 173 -7.90 -11.87 -12.02
N ARG A 174 -7.18 -12.98 -11.78
CA ARG A 174 -6.47 -13.79 -12.80
C ARG A 174 -5.55 -12.96 -13.70
N PRO A 175 -4.65 -12.15 -13.14
CA PRO A 175 -3.75 -11.37 -13.97
C PRO A 175 -2.80 -12.29 -14.75
N ARG A 176 -2.42 -11.89 -15.95
CA ARG A 176 -1.39 -12.59 -16.73
C ARG A 176 0.02 -12.18 -16.31
N LEU A 177 0.16 -10.96 -15.83
CA LEU A 177 1.39 -10.36 -15.32
C LEU A 177 1.13 -9.81 -13.91
N LEU A 178 1.83 -10.34 -12.93
CA LEU A 178 1.74 -9.90 -11.54
C LEU A 178 3.08 -9.29 -11.11
N TYR A 179 3.04 -8.04 -10.65
CA TYR A 179 4.17 -7.36 -10.00
C TYR A 179 3.96 -7.41 -8.49
N ILE A 180 4.87 -8.06 -7.77
CA ILE A 180 4.81 -8.14 -6.31
C ILE A 180 5.92 -7.28 -5.71
N SER A 181 5.52 -6.30 -4.89
CA SER A 181 6.41 -5.41 -4.14
C SER A 181 5.96 -5.35 -2.68
N VAL A 182 6.51 -6.26 -1.88
CA VAL A 182 6.30 -6.35 -0.42
C VAL A 182 7.67 -6.42 0.24
N GLY A 183 7.90 -5.70 1.31
CA GLY A 183 9.13 -5.88 2.07
C GLY A 183 9.57 -4.66 2.89
N MET A 184 9.14 -3.46 2.56
CA MET A 184 9.53 -2.27 3.34
C MET A 184 9.14 -2.41 4.83
N ASN A 185 7.99 -3.01 5.10
CA ASN A 185 7.52 -3.27 6.45
C ASN A 185 8.13 -4.54 7.09
N ASP A 186 8.83 -5.39 6.33
CA ASP A 186 9.54 -6.57 6.83
C ASP A 186 10.96 -6.25 7.29
N VAL A 187 11.58 -5.22 6.67
CA VAL A 187 12.94 -4.77 7.01
C VAL A 187 12.98 -4.35 8.49
N ASN A 188 13.92 -4.92 9.25
CA ASN A 188 14.04 -4.79 10.71
C ASN A 188 13.05 -5.63 11.56
N MET A 189 12.07 -6.31 10.97
CA MET A 189 11.11 -7.13 11.72
C MET A 189 11.59 -8.57 11.87
N ASN A 190 12.23 -9.13 10.86
CA ASN A 190 12.70 -10.51 10.81
C ASN A 190 14.10 -10.58 10.17
N SER A 191 14.67 -11.79 10.07
CA SER A 191 15.83 -12.01 9.21
C SER A 191 15.41 -12.06 7.74
N SER A 192 16.34 -11.66 6.85
CA SER A 192 16.16 -11.79 5.40
C SER A 192 15.82 -13.21 4.97
N GLU A 193 16.36 -14.24 5.67
CA GLU A 193 16.05 -15.65 5.43
C GLU A 193 14.57 -15.98 5.69
N LYS A 194 14.01 -15.57 6.84
CA LYS A 194 12.58 -15.79 7.15
C LYS A 194 11.67 -15.08 6.17
N TYR A 195 12.04 -13.85 5.80
CA TYR A 195 11.31 -13.06 4.83
C TYR A 195 11.22 -13.76 3.47
N VAL A 196 12.36 -14.20 2.90
CA VAL A 196 12.34 -14.86 1.58
C VAL A 196 11.70 -16.25 1.62
N ASN A 197 11.78 -16.98 2.73
CA ASN A 197 11.08 -18.26 2.88
C ASN A 197 9.56 -18.07 2.79
N ARG A 198 9.02 -17.06 3.51
CA ARG A 198 7.60 -16.75 3.44
C ARG A 198 7.20 -16.21 2.06
N TYR A 199 8.03 -15.39 1.45
CA TYR A 199 7.82 -14.89 0.10
C TYR A 199 7.70 -16.04 -0.92
N ARG A 200 8.59 -17.02 -0.82
CA ARG A 200 8.57 -18.23 -1.65
C ARG A 200 7.29 -19.02 -1.47
N GLU A 201 6.85 -19.26 -0.22
CA GLU A 201 5.59 -19.96 0.05
C GLU A 201 4.39 -19.29 -0.63
N VAL A 202 4.34 -17.95 -0.60
CA VAL A 202 3.28 -17.17 -1.25
C VAL A 202 3.34 -17.34 -2.77
N ILE A 203 4.52 -17.25 -3.38
CA ILE A 203 4.68 -17.45 -4.83
C ILE A 203 4.30 -18.88 -5.23
N ASP A 204 4.75 -19.88 -4.50
CA ASP A 204 4.46 -21.29 -4.77
C ASP A 204 2.94 -21.56 -4.70
N GLU A 205 2.23 -20.96 -3.75
CA GLU A 205 0.77 -21.09 -3.65
C GLU A 205 0.06 -20.35 -4.80
N ILE A 206 0.52 -19.15 -5.20
CA ILE A 206 0.01 -18.42 -6.36
C ILE A 206 0.18 -19.27 -7.63
N MET A 207 1.37 -19.79 -7.88
CA MET A 207 1.66 -20.59 -9.07
C MET A 207 0.89 -21.92 -9.11
N LYS A 208 0.67 -22.53 -7.94
CA LYS A 208 -0.15 -23.75 -7.83
C LYS A 208 -1.60 -23.52 -8.24
N ARG A 209 -2.18 -22.36 -7.85
CA ARG A 209 -3.56 -22.00 -8.19
C ARG A 209 -3.69 -21.45 -9.60
N MET A 210 -2.65 -20.77 -10.10
CA MET A 210 -2.62 -20.13 -11.41
C MET A 210 -1.36 -20.51 -12.20
N PRO A 211 -1.33 -21.71 -12.81
CA PRO A 211 -0.14 -22.20 -13.53
C PRO A 211 0.31 -21.33 -14.72
N GLU A 212 -0.56 -20.47 -15.23
CA GLU A 212 -0.28 -19.59 -16.38
C GLU A 212 0.21 -18.18 -15.99
N ILE A 213 0.31 -17.88 -14.69
CA ILE A 213 0.71 -16.57 -14.22
C ILE A 213 2.19 -16.32 -14.47
N ASN A 214 2.56 -15.07 -14.78
CA ASN A 214 3.94 -14.65 -14.86
C ASN A 214 4.17 -13.59 -13.76
N ILE A 215 5.20 -13.79 -12.95
CA ILE A 215 5.44 -13.03 -11.73
C ILE A 215 6.75 -12.27 -11.83
N VAL A 216 6.67 -10.97 -11.57
CA VAL A 216 7.81 -10.11 -11.33
C VAL A 216 7.94 -9.86 -9.83
N VAL A 217 8.99 -10.33 -9.23
CA VAL A 217 9.36 -10.04 -7.85
C VAL A 217 10.22 -8.79 -7.84
N ALA A 218 9.70 -7.70 -7.31
CA ALA A 218 10.41 -6.43 -7.28
C ALA A 218 11.32 -6.31 -6.06
N GLY A 219 12.52 -5.81 -6.24
CA GLY A 219 13.37 -5.39 -5.14
C GLY A 219 12.74 -4.25 -4.34
N ILE A 220 12.93 -4.26 -3.02
CA ILE A 220 12.52 -3.18 -2.13
C ILE A 220 13.29 -1.91 -2.53
N THR A 221 12.60 -0.79 -2.73
CA THR A 221 13.21 0.48 -3.10
C THR A 221 14.07 1.06 -1.97
N PRO A 222 15.08 1.90 -2.27
CA PRO A 222 15.85 2.57 -1.24
C PRO A 222 15.01 3.60 -0.49
N VAL A 223 15.52 4.04 0.65
CA VAL A 223 15.04 5.20 1.42
C VAL A 223 16.02 6.37 1.29
N CYS A 224 15.58 7.59 1.61
CA CYS A 224 16.44 8.78 1.61
C CYS A 224 17.60 8.64 2.61
N SER A 225 18.64 9.42 2.41
CA SER A 225 19.87 9.37 3.23
C SER A 225 19.64 9.74 4.71
N ASP A 226 18.61 10.53 4.98
CA ASP A 226 18.20 10.99 6.32
C ASP A 226 17.10 10.13 6.97
N CYS A 227 16.66 9.06 6.30
CA CYS A 227 15.69 8.14 6.87
C CYS A 227 16.24 7.47 8.14
N THR A 228 15.52 7.62 9.26
CA THR A 228 15.91 7.09 10.57
C THR A 228 15.28 5.74 10.89
N VAL A 229 14.28 5.31 10.13
CA VAL A 229 13.49 4.10 10.37
C VAL A 229 14.17 2.87 9.82
N VAL A 230 14.68 2.96 8.58
CA VAL A 230 15.27 1.84 7.84
C VAL A 230 16.63 2.28 7.26
N LYS A 231 17.55 1.34 7.14
CA LYS A 231 18.87 1.58 6.53
C LYS A 231 18.96 0.90 5.16
N ASN A 232 19.47 1.63 4.17
CA ASN A 232 19.68 1.10 2.83
C ASN A 232 20.61 -0.13 2.79
N SER A 233 21.53 -0.27 3.73
CA SER A 233 22.38 -1.49 3.84
C SER A 233 21.56 -2.74 4.16
N ILE A 234 20.53 -2.64 5.00
CA ILE A 234 19.64 -3.74 5.35
C ILE A 234 18.71 -4.04 4.17
N ILE A 235 18.16 -3.00 3.51
CA ILE A 235 17.34 -3.19 2.30
C ILE A 235 18.11 -3.98 1.24
N ARG A 236 19.38 -3.64 1.00
CA ARG A 236 20.22 -4.38 0.02
C ARG A 236 20.48 -5.83 0.44
N GLU A 237 20.60 -6.13 1.74
CA GLU A 237 20.69 -7.50 2.23
C GLU A 237 19.42 -8.29 1.87
N TYR A 238 18.24 -7.71 2.12
CA TYR A 238 16.95 -8.31 1.78
C TYR A 238 16.80 -8.51 0.27
N ASN A 239 17.17 -7.51 -0.53
CA ASN A 239 17.13 -7.61 -1.98
C ASN A 239 18.07 -8.69 -2.54
N THR A 240 19.27 -8.83 -1.96
CA THR A 240 20.19 -9.92 -2.32
C THR A 240 19.60 -11.29 -2.01
N ALA A 241 18.95 -11.45 -0.85
CA ALA A 241 18.29 -12.70 -0.49
C ALA A 241 17.08 -12.98 -1.41
N LEU A 242 16.32 -11.95 -1.77
CA LEU A 242 15.16 -12.05 -2.66
C LEU A 242 15.56 -12.45 -4.08
N GLU A 243 16.59 -11.82 -4.63
CA GLU A 243 17.16 -12.18 -5.94
C GLU A 243 17.65 -13.63 -5.96
N LYS A 244 18.37 -14.04 -4.90
CA LYS A 244 18.83 -15.42 -4.75
C LYS A 244 17.66 -16.39 -4.69
N MET A 245 16.63 -16.10 -3.92
CA MET A 245 15.42 -16.92 -3.81
C MET A 245 14.78 -17.14 -5.17
N VAL A 246 14.59 -16.06 -5.97
CA VAL A 246 14.03 -16.16 -7.32
C VAL A 246 14.91 -17.02 -8.23
N LYS A 247 16.24 -16.86 -8.17
CA LYS A 247 17.17 -17.72 -8.93
C LYS A 247 17.07 -19.20 -8.52
N ASP A 248 16.96 -19.47 -7.23
CA ASP A 248 16.85 -20.84 -6.69
C ASP A 248 15.49 -21.49 -7.00
N MET A 249 14.47 -20.71 -7.37
CA MET A 249 13.18 -21.25 -7.86
C MET A 249 13.30 -21.91 -9.24
N ASP A 250 14.28 -21.50 -10.04
CA ASP A 250 14.54 -21.98 -11.40
C ASP A 250 13.26 -22.06 -12.27
N SER A 251 12.38 -21.08 -12.10
CA SER A 251 11.10 -20.98 -12.81
C SER A 251 11.16 -19.93 -13.91
N PRO A 252 10.84 -20.27 -15.17
CA PRO A 252 10.81 -19.27 -16.23
C PRO A 252 9.63 -18.28 -16.11
N GLN A 253 8.73 -18.49 -15.17
CA GLN A 253 7.55 -17.64 -14.91
C GLN A 253 7.79 -16.64 -13.78
N VAL A 254 8.92 -16.76 -13.05
CA VAL A 254 9.25 -15.88 -11.92
C VAL A 254 10.58 -15.22 -12.19
N ILE A 255 10.60 -13.89 -12.24
CA ILE A 255 11.82 -13.11 -12.45
C ILE A 255 11.98 -12.06 -11.36
N TYR A 256 13.23 -11.76 -11.03
CA TYR A 256 13.57 -10.65 -10.15
C TYR A 256 13.78 -9.38 -10.97
N PHE A 257 13.19 -8.28 -10.52
CA PHE A 257 13.38 -6.95 -11.08
C PHE A 257 14.01 -6.04 -10.02
N ASP A 258 15.20 -5.50 -10.32
CA ASP A 258 15.94 -4.63 -9.42
C ASP A 258 15.39 -3.19 -9.43
N ALA A 259 14.23 -3.00 -8.78
CA ALA A 259 13.62 -1.69 -8.61
C ALA A 259 14.50 -0.73 -7.78
N TYR A 260 15.35 -1.27 -6.89
CA TYR A 260 16.27 -0.47 -6.08
C TYR A 260 17.21 0.34 -6.94
N SER A 261 17.91 -0.33 -7.89
CA SER A 261 18.90 0.30 -8.76
C SER A 261 18.29 1.30 -9.74
N VAL A 262 17.01 1.14 -10.09
CA VAL A 262 16.29 2.09 -10.97
C VAL A 262 16.18 3.47 -10.32
N VAL A 263 15.97 3.53 -8.99
CA VAL A 263 15.58 4.77 -8.31
C VAL A 263 16.63 5.30 -7.33
N CYS A 264 17.74 4.60 -7.11
CA CYS A 264 18.79 5.07 -6.23
C CYS A 264 19.70 6.12 -6.89
N ASP A 265 20.35 6.94 -6.06
CA ASP A 265 21.45 7.82 -6.43
C ASP A 265 22.79 7.07 -6.45
N ASP A 266 23.88 7.78 -6.79
CA ASP A 266 25.24 7.23 -6.80
C ASP A 266 25.72 6.77 -5.39
N LYS A 267 25.07 7.25 -4.32
CA LYS A 267 25.36 6.87 -2.93
C LYS A 267 24.46 5.75 -2.42
N GLN A 268 23.64 5.18 -3.30
CA GLN A 268 22.69 4.10 -2.98
C GLN A 268 21.55 4.54 -2.04
N ASN A 269 21.13 5.80 -2.09
CA ASN A 269 19.93 6.31 -1.42
C ASN A 269 18.84 6.59 -2.44
N LEU A 270 17.59 6.67 -1.99
CA LEU A 270 16.51 7.18 -2.83
C LEU A 270 16.86 8.59 -3.31
N ARG A 271 16.70 8.87 -4.61
CA ARG A 271 16.89 10.22 -5.15
C ARG A 271 15.89 11.17 -4.53
N ASP A 272 16.34 12.38 -4.18
CA ASP A 272 15.51 13.37 -3.48
C ASP A 272 14.22 13.72 -4.24
N GLU A 273 14.30 13.80 -5.59
CA GLU A 273 13.14 14.08 -6.44
C GLU A 273 12.08 12.99 -6.46
N TYR A 274 12.39 11.81 -5.94
CA TYR A 274 11.45 10.68 -5.86
C TYR A 274 10.75 10.57 -4.52
N SER A 275 11.24 11.26 -3.49
CA SER A 275 10.66 11.22 -2.15
C SER A 275 9.35 11.99 -2.07
N SER A 276 8.37 11.43 -1.37
CA SER A 276 7.15 12.14 -1.00
C SER A 276 7.32 13.11 0.19
N GLY A 277 8.53 13.16 0.78
CA GLY A 277 8.90 14.07 1.87
C GLY A 277 9.02 13.42 3.24
N ASP A 278 8.75 12.13 3.39
CA ASP A 278 8.93 11.38 4.64
C ASP A 278 10.17 10.49 4.64
N GLY A 279 10.95 10.53 3.57
CA GLY A 279 12.18 9.79 3.39
C GLY A 279 12.02 8.32 3.02
N MET A 280 10.79 7.79 2.94
CA MET A 280 10.50 6.38 2.66
C MET A 280 9.54 6.20 1.47
N HIS A 281 8.41 6.92 1.49
CA HIS A 281 7.44 6.81 0.41
C HIS A 281 7.89 7.58 -0.82
N ILE A 282 7.51 7.03 -1.97
CA ILE A 282 7.91 7.54 -3.27
C ILE A 282 6.77 8.32 -3.94
N TYR A 283 7.14 9.18 -4.91
CA TYR A 283 6.24 10.10 -5.58
C TYR A 283 6.09 9.76 -7.07
N ILE A 284 5.17 10.42 -7.77
CA ILE A 284 4.77 10.14 -9.17
C ILE A 284 5.94 9.89 -10.13
N PRO A 285 7.02 10.73 -10.18
CA PRO A 285 8.13 10.48 -11.10
C PRO A 285 8.79 9.12 -10.88
N CYS A 286 8.92 8.70 -9.62
CA CYS A 286 9.51 7.41 -9.28
C CYS A 286 8.70 6.24 -9.82
N TYR A 287 7.37 6.26 -9.67
CA TYR A 287 6.49 5.22 -10.23
C TYR A 287 6.58 5.13 -11.74
N ASN A 288 6.64 6.29 -12.42
CA ASN A 288 6.83 6.35 -13.87
C ASN A 288 8.14 5.69 -14.29
N ASP A 289 9.23 5.99 -13.61
CA ASP A 289 10.55 5.46 -13.95
C ASP A 289 10.67 3.97 -13.62
N ILE A 290 10.04 3.50 -12.52
CA ILE A 290 9.94 2.07 -12.21
C ILE A 290 9.20 1.32 -13.33
N LEU A 291 8.03 1.82 -13.78
CA LEU A 291 7.28 1.16 -14.86
C LEU A 291 8.02 1.20 -16.20
N THR A 292 8.67 2.32 -16.51
CA THR A 292 9.49 2.46 -17.71
C THR A 292 10.58 1.40 -17.72
N ALA A 293 11.35 1.33 -16.64
CA ALA A 293 12.43 0.37 -16.50
C ALA A 293 11.93 -1.09 -16.47
N LEU A 294 10.78 -1.34 -15.83
CA LEU A 294 10.16 -2.66 -15.80
C LEU A 294 9.80 -3.14 -17.21
N PHE A 295 9.13 -2.32 -18.02
CA PHE A 295 8.69 -2.74 -19.34
C PHE A 295 9.86 -2.87 -20.31
N ASP A 296 10.87 -1.99 -20.22
CA ASP A 296 12.12 -2.14 -20.97
C ASP A 296 12.91 -3.40 -20.54
N PHE A 297 12.80 -3.82 -19.28
CA PHE A 297 13.37 -5.05 -18.79
C PHE A 297 12.60 -6.26 -19.32
N LEU A 298 11.26 -6.24 -19.30
CA LEU A 298 10.42 -7.31 -19.83
C LEU A 298 10.63 -7.56 -21.32
N ASP A 299 10.92 -6.52 -22.11
CA ASP A 299 11.25 -6.64 -23.52
C ASP A 299 12.52 -7.46 -23.80
N LYS A 300 13.41 -7.59 -22.82
CA LYS A 300 14.64 -8.37 -22.87
C LYS A 300 14.46 -9.81 -22.39
N THR A 301 13.24 -10.18 -21.99
CA THR A 301 12.90 -11.50 -21.47
C THR A 301 11.90 -12.22 -22.37
N ASP A 302 11.62 -13.49 -22.06
CA ASP A 302 10.57 -14.27 -22.77
C ASP A 302 9.13 -13.92 -22.32
N PHE A 303 8.96 -12.95 -21.42
CA PHE A 303 7.66 -12.63 -20.82
C PHE A 303 6.63 -12.20 -21.84
N LYS A 304 7.00 -11.38 -22.83
CA LYS A 304 6.07 -10.99 -23.89
C LYS A 304 5.46 -12.21 -24.57
N LYS A 305 6.30 -13.19 -24.99
CA LYS A 305 5.85 -14.44 -25.61
C LYS A 305 4.95 -15.26 -24.68
N ARG A 306 5.31 -15.33 -23.38
CA ARG A 306 4.51 -16.05 -22.36
C ARG A 306 3.16 -15.39 -22.12
N LEU A 307 3.08 -14.08 -22.23
CA LEU A 307 1.87 -13.29 -22.10
C LEU A 307 0.97 -13.33 -23.35
N GLY A 308 1.39 -14.01 -24.43
CA GLY A 308 0.62 -14.17 -25.65
C GLY A 308 0.80 -13.02 -26.64
N GLY A 309 1.97 -12.40 -26.65
CA GLY A 309 2.40 -11.34 -27.57
C GLY A 309 3.31 -11.84 -28.69
#